data_41ba8facef3cf248a0e575071c60716c
#
_entry.id   41ba8facef3cf248a0e575071c60716c
#
_cell.length_a   1.000
_cell.length_b   1.000
_cell.length_c   1.000
_cell.angle_alpha   90.00
_cell.angle_beta   90.00
_cell.angle_gamma   90.00
#
_symmetry.space_group_name_H-M   'P 1'
#
loop_
_entity.id
_entity.type
_entity.pdbx_description
1 polymer ?
#
loop_
_entity_poly.entity_id
_entity_poly.type
_entity_poly.pdbx_seq_one_letter_code
_entity_poly.pdbx_strand_id
1 'polypeptide(L)'
;MIVCIDCGHGLPTKGKQCLDGTKEWVLNSRIGEYVEDLLSEKGITVVRSDDRSGKTDVPLSTRVRRANEVADYFISIHHNAGIKGGHGGGIVVFWYSSKPEREKQARALYNRAVGITGLKGNRSNPVVKKAFYVLRKTKCPALLIECGFMDSVRDLPIIKTDEFALGIAQAITEFVLNDIK
;
A
#
# COMPACT_ATOMS: atom_id res chain seq x y z
N MET A 1 -6.90 16.94 8.47
CA MET A 1 -6.24 16.18 7.38
C MET A 1 -7.08 14.95 7.08
N ILE A 2 -7.34 14.71 5.81
CA ILE A 2 -8.07 13.54 5.31
C ILE A 2 -7.09 12.67 4.51
N VAL A 3 -6.89 11.43 4.94
CA VAL A 3 -6.05 10.43 4.24
C VAL A 3 -6.94 9.45 3.49
N CYS A 4 -6.72 9.30 2.19
CA CYS A 4 -7.39 8.29 1.39
C CYS A 4 -6.53 7.03 1.36
N ILE A 5 -7.08 5.93 1.87
CA ILE A 5 -6.50 4.59 1.77
C ILE A 5 -7.19 3.85 0.62
N ASP A 6 -6.38 3.28 -0.25
CA ASP A 6 -6.78 2.50 -1.42
C ASP A 6 -6.26 1.08 -1.29
N CYS A 7 -7.13 0.12 -1.01
CA CYS A 7 -6.76 -1.29 -1.04
C CYS A 7 -6.91 -1.82 -2.46
N GLY A 8 -5.78 -2.19 -3.06
CA GLY A 8 -5.73 -2.62 -4.45
C GLY A 8 -6.64 -3.81 -4.75
N HIS A 9 -7.20 -3.82 -5.96
CA HIS A 9 -8.04 -4.91 -6.48
C HIS A 9 -9.40 -5.08 -5.77
N GLY A 10 -9.97 -6.25 -5.92
CA GLY A 10 -11.16 -6.78 -5.26
C GLY A 10 -11.12 -8.31 -5.31
N LEU A 11 -12.03 -8.97 -4.60
CA LEU A 11 -12.12 -10.44 -4.58
C LEU A 11 -12.30 -11.05 -5.99
N PRO A 12 -13.06 -10.42 -6.94
CA PRO A 12 -13.25 -10.98 -8.28
C PRO A 12 -12.05 -10.76 -9.21
N THR A 13 -11.01 -9.99 -8.82
CA THR A 13 -9.87 -9.71 -9.69
C THR A 13 -9.08 -10.97 -10.01
N LYS A 14 -9.11 -11.39 -11.28
CA LYS A 14 -8.42 -12.60 -11.75
C LYS A 14 -6.91 -12.46 -11.64
N GLY A 15 -6.23 -13.53 -11.20
CA GLY A 15 -4.77 -13.61 -11.13
C GLY A 15 -4.13 -12.79 -10.00
N LYS A 16 -4.92 -12.07 -9.20
CA LYS A 16 -4.46 -11.29 -8.06
C LYS A 16 -4.62 -12.09 -6.77
N GLN A 17 -3.68 -13.04 -6.59
CA GLN A 17 -3.71 -13.98 -5.46
C GLN A 17 -2.33 -14.58 -5.19
N CYS A 18 -2.14 -15.02 -3.96
CA CYS A 18 -0.99 -15.77 -3.49
C CYS A 18 -0.91 -17.17 -4.13
N LEU A 19 0.21 -17.86 -3.93
CA LEU A 19 0.42 -19.23 -4.40
C LEU A 19 -0.63 -20.20 -3.82
N ASP A 20 -1.15 -19.94 -2.63
CA ASP A 20 -2.16 -20.75 -1.95
C ASP A 20 -3.61 -20.32 -2.26
N GLY A 21 -3.80 -19.38 -3.18
CA GLY A 21 -5.12 -18.87 -3.58
C GLY A 21 -5.67 -17.72 -2.74
N THR A 22 -5.02 -17.30 -1.66
CA THR A 22 -5.43 -16.13 -0.88
C THR A 22 -5.42 -14.88 -1.77
N LYS A 23 -6.55 -14.17 -1.85
CA LYS A 23 -6.67 -12.99 -2.72
C LYS A 23 -5.83 -11.82 -2.22
N GLU A 24 -5.19 -11.09 -3.16
CA GLU A 24 -4.40 -9.89 -2.87
C GLU A 24 -5.22 -8.86 -2.07
N TRP A 25 -6.48 -8.65 -2.46
CA TRP A 25 -7.35 -7.71 -1.77
C TRP A 25 -7.55 -8.05 -0.28
N VAL A 26 -7.59 -9.32 0.10
CA VAL A 26 -7.74 -9.74 1.51
C VAL A 26 -6.56 -9.25 2.35
N LEU A 27 -5.33 -9.38 1.82
CA LEU A 27 -4.13 -8.88 2.49
C LEU A 27 -4.10 -7.36 2.56
N ASN A 28 -4.44 -6.70 1.44
CA ASN A 28 -4.49 -5.25 1.34
C ASN A 28 -5.54 -4.65 2.28
N SER A 29 -6.74 -5.24 2.32
CA SER A 29 -7.87 -4.76 3.14
C SER A 29 -7.58 -4.90 4.63
N ARG A 30 -6.96 -5.99 5.06
CA ARG A 30 -6.52 -6.18 6.45
C ARG A 30 -5.60 -5.06 6.91
N ILE A 31 -4.60 -4.70 6.10
CA ILE A 31 -3.71 -3.56 6.39
C ILE A 31 -4.52 -2.27 6.43
N GLY A 32 -5.41 -2.06 5.44
CA GLY A 32 -6.24 -0.87 5.36
C GLY A 32 -7.15 -0.67 6.56
N GLU A 33 -7.72 -1.74 7.12
CA GLU A 33 -8.53 -1.72 8.35
C GLU A 33 -7.71 -1.29 9.55
N TYR A 34 -6.54 -1.88 9.77
CA TYR A 34 -5.64 -1.43 10.86
C TYR A 34 -5.17 0.02 10.69
N VAL A 35 -4.91 0.48 9.45
CA VAL A 35 -4.55 1.90 9.21
C VAL A 35 -5.70 2.82 9.58
N GLU A 36 -6.95 2.46 9.25
CA GLU A 36 -8.13 3.24 9.63
C GLU A 36 -8.26 3.39 11.14
N ASP A 37 -8.15 2.27 11.86
CA ASP A 37 -8.26 2.26 13.32
C ASP A 37 -7.17 3.14 13.95
N LEU A 38 -5.91 2.90 13.60
CA LEU A 38 -4.77 3.62 14.15
C LEU A 38 -4.79 5.13 13.85
N LEU A 39 -5.16 5.54 12.62
CA LEU A 39 -5.26 6.95 12.25
C LEU A 39 -6.47 7.63 12.91
N SER A 40 -7.61 6.93 13.02
CA SER A 40 -8.82 7.44 13.68
C SER A 40 -8.56 7.71 15.16
N GLU A 41 -7.83 6.85 15.86
CA GLU A 41 -7.38 7.07 17.24
C GLU A 41 -6.51 8.33 17.40
N LYS A 42 -5.84 8.76 16.34
CA LYS A 42 -5.04 10.00 16.29
C LYS A 42 -5.82 11.21 15.78
N GLY A 43 -7.13 11.09 15.61
CA GLY A 43 -8.00 12.19 15.14
C GLY A 43 -7.84 12.50 13.65
N ILE A 44 -7.27 11.58 12.84
CA ILE A 44 -7.12 11.74 11.40
C ILE A 44 -8.29 11.06 10.71
N THR A 45 -8.97 11.79 9.83
CA THR A 45 -10.05 11.24 9.02
C THR A 45 -9.51 10.34 7.92
N VAL A 46 -10.00 9.10 7.85
CA VAL A 46 -9.67 8.16 6.78
C VAL A 46 -10.87 7.94 5.88
N VAL A 47 -10.64 7.97 4.57
CA VAL A 47 -11.62 7.58 3.55
C VAL A 47 -11.07 6.42 2.73
N ARG A 48 -11.95 5.53 2.23
CA ARG A 48 -11.57 4.40 1.38
C ARG A 48 -11.97 4.67 -0.07
N SER A 49 -11.04 4.45 -1.00
CA SER A 49 -11.34 4.57 -2.43
C SER A 49 -11.77 3.26 -3.09
N ASP A 50 -11.47 2.12 -2.47
CA ASP A 50 -11.92 0.79 -2.89
C ASP A 50 -13.34 0.46 -2.41
N ASP A 51 -13.77 -0.77 -2.60
CA ASP A 51 -14.98 -1.35 -2.01
C ASP A 51 -14.59 -2.12 -0.74
N ARG A 52 -15.03 -1.63 0.44
CA ARG A 52 -14.74 -2.25 1.75
C ARG A 52 -15.22 -3.70 1.85
N SER A 53 -16.23 -4.10 1.08
CA SER A 53 -16.69 -5.48 1.04
C SER A 53 -15.85 -6.38 0.13
N GLY A 54 -15.01 -5.78 -0.71
CA GLY A 54 -14.21 -6.48 -1.71
C GLY A 54 -15.01 -7.11 -2.84
N LYS A 55 -16.33 -7.01 -2.84
CA LYS A 55 -17.19 -7.65 -3.87
C LYS A 55 -16.98 -7.06 -5.26
N THR A 56 -16.52 -5.81 -5.32
CA THR A 56 -16.29 -5.08 -6.56
C THR A 56 -14.82 -4.69 -6.70
N ASP A 57 -14.20 -5.00 -7.84
CA ASP A 57 -12.93 -4.35 -8.22
C ASP A 57 -13.25 -2.95 -8.77
N VAL A 58 -13.21 -1.96 -7.88
CA VAL A 58 -13.54 -0.57 -8.24
C VAL A 58 -12.57 -0.07 -9.32
N PRO A 59 -13.07 0.47 -10.45
CA PRO A 59 -12.22 0.99 -11.51
C PRO A 59 -11.24 2.07 -11.01
N LEU A 60 -10.01 2.08 -11.54
CA LEU A 60 -8.96 3.03 -11.13
C LEU A 60 -9.39 4.49 -11.24
N SER A 61 -10.19 4.83 -12.28
CA SER A 61 -10.73 6.19 -12.44
C SER A 61 -11.69 6.58 -11.32
N THR A 62 -12.48 5.63 -10.83
CA THR A 62 -13.41 5.85 -9.71
C THR A 62 -12.64 6.00 -8.40
N ARG A 63 -11.60 5.18 -8.17
CA ARG A 63 -10.71 5.31 -6.99
C ARG A 63 -10.07 6.70 -6.94
N VAL A 64 -9.50 7.14 -8.06
CA VAL A 64 -8.91 8.48 -8.20
C VAL A 64 -9.95 9.58 -8.01
N ARG A 65 -11.16 9.46 -8.57
CA ARG A 65 -12.22 10.44 -8.38
C ARG A 65 -12.59 10.59 -6.91
N ARG A 66 -12.83 9.48 -6.19
CA ARG A 66 -13.13 9.48 -4.76
C ARG A 66 -12.05 10.19 -3.94
N ALA A 67 -10.77 9.90 -4.21
CA ALA A 67 -9.65 10.57 -3.55
C ALA A 67 -9.61 12.07 -3.86
N ASN A 68 -9.77 12.45 -5.14
CA ASN A 68 -9.67 13.83 -5.60
C ASN A 68 -10.80 14.75 -5.08
N GLU A 69 -11.89 14.19 -4.59
CA GLU A 69 -13.01 14.93 -4.00
C GLU A 69 -12.68 15.45 -2.60
N VAL A 70 -11.88 14.72 -1.81
CA VAL A 70 -11.75 15.03 -0.38
C VAL A 70 -10.35 14.86 0.22
N ALA A 71 -9.45 14.10 -0.42
CA ALA A 71 -8.22 13.68 0.24
C ALA A 71 -7.10 14.73 0.19
N ASP A 72 -6.42 14.90 1.31
CA ASP A 72 -5.17 15.65 1.43
C ASP A 72 -3.95 14.79 1.07
N TYR A 73 -4.04 13.48 1.26
CA TYR A 73 -3.01 12.49 0.93
C TYR A 73 -3.64 11.17 0.48
N PHE A 74 -2.96 10.45 -0.43
CA PHE A 74 -3.42 9.17 -0.98
C PHE A 74 -2.35 8.09 -0.79
N ILE A 75 -2.72 6.94 -0.22
CA ILE A 75 -1.84 5.78 -0.06
C ILE A 75 -2.55 4.55 -0.61
N SER A 76 -1.95 3.94 -1.66
CA SER A 76 -2.43 2.69 -2.25
C SER A 76 -1.63 1.51 -1.69
N ILE A 77 -2.32 0.49 -1.20
CA ILE A 77 -1.78 -0.70 -0.55
C ILE A 77 -1.96 -1.88 -1.47
N HIS A 78 -0.85 -2.55 -1.80
CA HIS A 78 -0.77 -3.70 -2.69
C HIS A 78 0.20 -4.76 -2.17
N HIS A 79 0.14 -5.94 -2.78
CA HIS A 79 1.16 -6.97 -2.70
C HIS A 79 1.66 -7.35 -4.09
N ASN A 80 2.96 -7.45 -4.24
CA ASN A 80 3.62 -7.66 -5.52
C ASN A 80 3.60 -9.13 -5.96
N ALA A 81 3.97 -9.37 -7.20
CA ALA A 81 4.22 -10.68 -7.77
C ALA A 81 5.24 -10.58 -8.92
N GLY A 82 5.70 -11.73 -9.42
CA GLY A 82 6.58 -11.81 -10.59
C GLY A 82 7.91 -12.48 -10.33
N ILE A 83 8.09 -13.13 -9.18
CA ILE A 83 9.30 -13.90 -8.86
C ILE A 83 9.10 -15.42 -8.95
N LYS A 84 7.88 -15.86 -9.31
CA LYS A 84 7.54 -17.22 -9.70
C LYS A 84 8.02 -18.32 -8.72
N GLY A 85 7.77 -18.12 -7.43
CA GLY A 85 8.20 -19.04 -6.38
C GLY A 85 9.68 -18.91 -5.97
N GLY A 86 10.37 -17.86 -6.40
CA GLY A 86 11.75 -17.58 -5.99
C GLY A 86 11.88 -17.04 -4.57
N HIS A 87 13.12 -16.91 -4.10
CA HIS A 87 13.46 -16.38 -2.76
C HIS A 87 13.65 -14.85 -2.73
N GLY A 88 13.44 -14.15 -3.85
CA GLY A 88 13.44 -12.69 -3.90
C GLY A 88 12.22 -12.11 -3.21
N GLY A 89 12.14 -10.79 -3.15
CA GLY A 89 10.95 -10.11 -2.63
C GLY A 89 11.25 -8.85 -1.86
N GLY A 90 10.44 -8.64 -0.80
CA GLY A 90 10.50 -7.50 0.09
C GLY A 90 9.57 -6.35 -0.30
N ILE A 91 9.55 -5.35 0.56
CA ILE A 91 8.72 -4.15 0.37
C ILE A 91 9.26 -3.28 -0.76
N VAL A 92 8.36 -2.68 -1.55
CA VAL A 92 8.69 -1.69 -2.57
C VAL A 92 7.73 -0.51 -2.46
N VAL A 93 8.23 0.72 -2.55
CA VAL A 93 7.37 1.91 -2.57
C VAL A 93 7.50 2.63 -3.90
N PHE A 94 6.36 2.90 -4.52
CA PHE A 94 6.26 3.62 -5.77
C PHE A 94 5.76 5.04 -5.55
N TRP A 95 6.32 5.97 -6.32
CA TRP A 95 5.94 7.35 -6.35
C TRP A 95 5.94 7.91 -7.77
N TYR A 96 5.20 9.01 -7.99
CA TYR A 96 5.23 9.74 -9.24
C TYR A 96 4.96 11.22 -9.01
N SER A 97 5.95 12.05 -9.30
CA SER A 97 5.84 13.51 -9.20
C SER A 97 7.03 14.19 -9.88
N SER A 98 6.90 15.47 -10.23
CA SER A 98 8.03 16.35 -10.55
C SER A 98 8.68 16.96 -9.29
N LYS A 99 8.01 16.86 -8.13
CA LYS A 99 8.49 17.44 -6.87
C LYS A 99 9.39 16.42 -6.15
N PRO A 100 10.64 16.79 -5.78
CA PRO A 100 11.59 15.88 -5.12
C PRO A 100 11.14 15.39 -3.73
N GLU A 101 10.27 16.16 -3.05
CA GLU A 101 9.70 15.76 -1.75
C GLU A 101 8.98 14.42 -1.83
N ARG A 102 8.41 14.07 -2.99
CA ARG A 102 7.67 12.82 -3.14
C ARG A 102 8.58 11.60 -3.04
N GLU A 103 9.81 11.69 -3.57
CA GLU A 103 10.81 10.63 -3.39
C GLU A 103 11.24 10.50 -1.93
N LYS A 104 11.48 11.63 -1.24
CA LYS A 104 11.83 11.63 0.18
C LYS A 104 10.73 10.96 1.02
N GLN A 105 9.47 11.30 0.77
CA GLN A 105 8.32 10.69 1.43
C GLN A 105 8.21 9.19 1.13
N ALA A 106 8.40 8.77 -0.13
CA ALA A 106 8.40 7.35 -0.48
C ALA A 106 9.52 6.58 0.25
N ARG A 107 10.69 7.18 0.39
CA ARG A 107 11.82 6.62 1.13
C ARG A 107 11.57 6.56 2.63
N ALA A 108 10.92 7.57 3.20
CA ALA A 108 10.51 7.58 4.60
C ALA A 108 9.53 6.44 4.89
N LEU A 109 8.47 6.29 4.09
CA LEU A 109 7.52 5.19 4.21
C LEU A 109 8.20 3.82 4.09
N TYR A 110 9.09 3.64 3.09
CA TYR A 110 9.86 2.41 2.93
C TYR A 110 10.69 2.08 4.17
N ASN A 111 11.45 3.05 4.68
CA ASN A 111 12.34 2.85 5.83
C ASN A 111 11.54 2.48 7.09
N ARG A 112 10.39 3.11 7.34
CA ARG A 112 9.50 2.77 8.45
C ARG A 112 8.96 1.35 8.30
N ALA A 113 8.42 1.02 7.12
CA ALA A 113 7.87 -0.30 6.86
C ALA A 113 8.91 -1.42 7.03
N VAL A 114 10.12 -1.24 6.51
CA VAL A 114 11.22 -2.21 6.71
C VAL A 114 11.72 -2.22 8.15
N GLY A 115 11.82 -1.05 8.80
CA GLY A 115 12.27 -0.94 10.20
C GLY A 115 11.37 -1.69 11.17
N ILE A 116 10.05 -1.63 10.96
CA ILE A 116 9.07 -2.29 11.82
C ILE A 116 8.92 -3.78 11.48
N THR A 117 8.83 -4.12 10.19
CA THR A 117 8.49 -5.49 9.77
C THR A 117 9.70 -6.37 9.50
N GLY A 118 10.89 -5.80 9.31
CA GLY A 118 12.10 -6.52 8.90
C GLY A 118 12.11 -7.00 7.44
N LEU A 119 11.03 -6.79 6.66
CA LEU A 119 10.90 -7.34 5.30
C LEU A 119 11.58 -6.44 4.24
N LYS A 120 12.91 -6.34 4.31
CA LYS A 120 13.71 -5.54 3.37
C LYS A 120 13.75 -6.09 1.96
N GLY A 121 13.83 -7.41 1.81
CA GLY A 121 14.04 -8.05 0.50
C GLY A 121 15.43 -7.88 -0.08
N ASN A 122 15.57 -8.12 -1.39
CA ASN A 122 16.85 -8.18 -2.12
C ASN A 122 16.97 -7.16 -3.26
N ARG A 123 16.05 -6.18 -3.36
CA ARG A 123 16.12 -5.15 -4.41
C ARG A 123 17.16 -4.09 -4.09
N SER A 124 18.00 -3.73 -5.05
CA SER A 124 18.96 -2.62 -4.94
C SER A 124 18.29 -1.25 -4.91
N ASN A 125 17.17 -1.11 -5.60
CA ASN A 125 16.35 0.10 -5.57
C ASN A 125 14.88 -0.23 -5.25
N PRO A 126 14.48 -0.20 -3.97
CA PRO A 126 13.11 -0.49 -3.55
C PRO A 126 12.18 0.73 -3.57
N VAL A 127 12.69 1.95 -3.84
CA VAL A 127 11.90 3.18 -3.95
C VAL A 127 11.94 3.66 -5.40
N VAL A 128 10.84 3.46 -6.12
CA VAL A 128 10.83 3.51 -7.59
C VAL A 128 9.86 4.59 -8.09
N LYS A 129 10.35 5.45 -8.98
CA LYS A 129 9.48 6.38 -9.72
C LYS A 129 8.75 5.63 -10.83
N LYS A 130 7.41 5.56 -10.75
CA LYS A 130 6.59 4.87 -11.75
C LYS A 130 5.23 5.53 -11.94
N ALA A 131 4.85 5.75 -13.20
CA ALA A 131 3.63 6.46 -13.58
C ALA A 131 2.36 5.56 -13.50
N PHE A 132 2.15 4.88 -12.37
CA PHE A 132 0.88 4.17 -12.15
C PHE A 132 -0.30 5.14 -12.24
N TYR A 133 -1.45 4.66 -12.72
CA TYR A 133 -2.62 5.49 -12.96
C TYR A 133 -3.03 6.28 -11.71
N VAL A 134 -3.15 5.60 -10.57
CA VAL A 134 -3.53 6.22 -9.31
C VAL A 134 -2.51 7.26 -8.82
N LEU A 135 -1.22 7.05 -9.03
CA LEU A 135 -0.18 8.01 -8.66
C LEU A 135 -0.13 9.24 -9.59
N ARG A 136 -0.46 9.03 -10.87
CA ARG A 136 -0.39 10.08 -11.89
C ARG A 136 -1.63 10.95 -11.95
N LYS A 137 -2.81 10.41 -11.62
CA LYS A 137 -4.11 11.06 -11.79
C LYS A 137 -4.69 11.60 -10.49
N THR A 138 -4.16 11.19 -9.34
CA THR A 138 -4.52 11.77 -8.05
C THR A 138 -3.91 13.17 -7.94
N LYS A 139 -4.71 14.15 -7.49
CA LYS A 139 -4.31 15.57 -7.35
C LYS A 139 -3.47 15.81 -6.10
N CYS A 140 -3.86 15.19 -4.99
CA CYS A 140 -3.08 15.27 -3.76
C CYS A 140 -1.80 14.43 -3.86
N PRO A 141 -0.84 14.61 -2.93
CA PRO A 141 0.30 13.73 -2.77
C PRO A 141 -0.10 12.27 -2.69
N ALA A 142 0.60 11.38 -3.44
CA ALA A 142 0.22 9.99 -3.58
C ALA A 142 1.44 9.06 -3.56
N LEU A 143 1.32 7.94 -2.82
CA LEU A 143 2.28 6.82 -2.80
C LEU A 143 1.55 5.50 -3.01
N LEU A 144 2.27 4.49 -3.50
CA LEU A 144 1.82 3.11 -3.54
C LEU A 144 2.88 2.23 -2.87
N ILE A 145 2.45 1.42 -1.92
CA ILE A 145 3.32 0.45 -1.25
C ILE A 145 2.95 -0.97 -1.66
N GLU A 146 3.95 -1.73 -2.09
CA GLU A 146 3.89 -3.17 -2.31
C GLU A 146 4.48 -3.86 -1.07
N CYS A 147 3.62 -4.51 -0.32
CA CYS A 147 3.93 -5.05 1.01
C CYS A 147 4.51 -6.47 0.97
N GLY A 148 5.45 -6.71 0.05
CA GLY A 148 6.04 -8.04 -0.19
C GLY A 148 5.44 -8.74 -1.40
N PHE A 149 5.96 -9.94 -1.71
CA PHE A 149 5.63 -10.68 -2.92
C PHE A 149 4.78 -11.91 -2.63
N MET A 150 3.60 -11.97 -3.21
CA MET A 150 2.63 -13.06 -3.07
C MET A 150 3.11 -14.41 -3.63
N ASP A 151 4.05 -14.36 -4.56
CA ASP A 151 4.65 -15.53 -5.21
C ASP A 151 6.09 -15.81 -4.75
N SER A 152 6.53 -15.19 -3.64
CA SER A 152 7.78 -15.47 -2.96
C SER A 152 7.59 -16.55 -1.88
N VAL A 153 8.40 -17.59 -1.92
CA VAL A 153 8.41 -18.59 -0.84
C VAL A 153 8.92 -18.03 0.49
N ARG A 154 9.67 -16.93 0.43
CA ARG A 154 10.19 -16.23 1.60
C ARG A 154 9.17 -15.25 2.18
N ASP A 155 8.55 -14.42 1.33
CA ASP A 155 7.66 -13.36 1.79
C ASP A 155 6.28 -13.90 2.17
N LEU A 156 5.77 -14.91 1.44
CA LEU A 156 4.41 -15.41 1.60
C LEU A 156 4.04 -15.81 3.04
N PRO A 157 4.83 -16.57 3.80
CA PRO A 157 4.50 -16.90 5.18
C PRO A 157 4.47 -15.66 6.10
N ILE A 158 5.23 -14.61 5.77
CA ILE A 158 5.32 -13.38 6.55
C ILE A 158 4.11 -12.48 6.27
N ILE A 159 3.84 -12.18 4.99
CA ILE A 159 2.80 -11.22 4.58
C ILE A 159 1.38 -11.66 4.92
N LYS A 160 1.18 -12.93 5.26
CA LYS A 160 -0.11 -13.49 5.67
C LYS A 160 -0.41 -13.33 7.16
N THR A 161 0.56 -12.95 7.96
CA THR A 161 0.39 -12.80 9.41
C THR A 161 -0.30 -11.48 9.78
N ASP A 162 -1.07 -11.50 10.86
CA ASP A 162 -1.65 -10.28 11.41
C ASP A 162 -0.58 -9.35 11.97
N GLU A 163 0.49 -9.89 12.54
CA GLU A 163 1.64 -9.12 13.02
C GLU A 163 2.26 -8.29 11.91
N PHE A 164 2.46 -8.87 10.72
CA PHE A 164 2.98 -8.15 9.56
C PHE A 164 2.01 -7.07 9.10
N ALA A 165 0.73 -7.38 9.00
CA ALA A 165 -0.29 -6.42 8.56
C ALA A 165 -0.38 -5.23 9.52
N LEU A 166 -0.36 -5.48 10.83
CA LEU A 166 -0.31 -4.43 11.87
C LEU A 166 0.99 -3.63 11.77
N GLY A 167 2.13 -4.27 11.55
CA GLY A 167 3.43 -3.60 11.40
C GLY A 167 3.45 -2.64 10.19
N ILE A 168 2.88 -3.03 9.05
CA ILE A 168 2.72 -2.12 7.89
C ILE A 168 1.77 -0.98 8.23
N ALA A 169 0.67 -1.25 8.92
CA ALA A 169 -0.28 -0.21 9.32
C ALA A 169 0.34 0.80 10.28
N GLN A 170 1.15 0.35 11.24
CA GLN A 170 1.95 1.21 12.13
C GLN A 170 2.92 2.08 11.32
N ALA A 171 3.63 1.51 10.35
CA ALA A 171 4.55 2.24 9.49
C ALA A 171 3.85 3.34 8.69
N ILE A 172 2.68 3.05 8.12
CA ILE A 172 1.85 4.03 7.40
C ILE A 172 1.36 5.12 8.37
N THR A 173 0.90 4.75 9.56
CA THR A 173 0.43 5.70 10.58
C THR A 173 1.54 6.64 11.03
N GLU A 174 2.71 6.12 11.37
CA GLU A 174 3.87 6.95 11.74
C GLU A 174 4.33 7.84 10.59
N PHE A 175 4.30 7.35 9.35
CA PHE A 175 4.59 8.14 8.18
C PHE A 175 3.61 9.32 8.03
N VAL A 176 2.32 9.07 8.18
CA VAL A 176 1.28 10.10 8.11
C VAL A 176 1.47 11.17 9.19
N LEU A 177 1.81 10.76 10.40
CA LEU A 177 1.97 11.69 11.54
C LEU A 177 3.25 12.54 11.46
N ASN A 178 4.32 12.03 10.87
CA ASN A 178 5.65 12.63 11.00
C ASN A 178 6.25 13.13 9.68
N ASP A 179 5.87 12.56 8.53
CA ASP A 179 6.56 12.82 7.25
C ASP A 179 5.66 13.52 6.20
N ILE A 180 4.36 13.68 6.49
CA ILE A 180 3.43 14.45 5.67
C ILE A 180 3.24 15.83 6.31
N LYS A 181 3.94 16.80 5.78
CA LYS A 181 3.75 18.22 6.13
C LYS A 181 3.43 19.03 4.88
#